data_f7dd88931a47f03582c3b935005f8287
#
_entry.id   f7dd88931a47f03582c3b935005f8287
#
_cell.length_a   1.000
_cell.length_b   1.000
_cell.length_c   1.000
_cell.angle_alpha   90.00
_cell.angle_beta   90.00
_cell.angle_gamma   90.00
#
_symmetry.space_group_name_H-M   'P 1'
#
loop_
_entity.id
_entity.type
_entity.pdbx_description
1 polymer ?
#
loop_
_entity_poly.entity_id
_entity_poly.type
_entity_poly.pdbx_seq_one_letter_code
_entity_poly.pdbx_strand_id
1 'polypeptide(L)'
;MSAESETSSNVTAEAMNGDGATPLVSVIVPVYGVERYLDACVEGLVGQTYRNLEILLVDDGSPDRCPAMCDAWTARDERIRVIHKANGGLSDARNVGLAKATGDYIYFVDSDDMVERNLIERAMATMRDYDADLVMFQFDTISEDGKPLTSSYKHNHYDDVIIMTPIEAIKAQVKAEIDGYFWSFVAAASIYRNHGFSFPVGRKIEDMARICNVIGESHRVVRIPEALYHYRMRRGSITGDWSMQLTRDWVRATDDRETYIVERFPELKNFMKLQQLIFFVNLDYETIRQSLVAKFSIDPQDADRIRRRIEGLTKDVAGAGDEVPESTQSLLDTMKQTFAEMVEPDVGAEA
;
A
#
# COMPACT_ATOMS: atom_id res chain seq x y z
N MET A 1 -60.24 5.33 -0.19
CA MET A 1 -59.54 4.17 -0.71
C MET A 1 -58.92 4.59 -2.01
N SER A 2 -57.69 5.01 -2.00
CA SER A 2 -56.86 5.25 -3.19
C SER A 2 -55.43 4.91 -2.80
N ALA A 3 -54.88 3.86 -3.39
CA ALA A 3 -53.53 3.42 -3.20
C ALA A 3 -52.58 4.29 -4.06
N GLU A 4 -51.69 5.04 -3.44
CA GLU A 4 -50.58 5.67 -4.08
C GLU A 4 -49.44 4.64 -4.20
N SER A 5 -49.12 4.31 -5.42
CA SER A 5 -47.99 3.45 -5.78
C SER A 5 -46.71 4.30 -5.74
N GLU A 6 -45.86 4.06 -4.76
CA GLU A 6 -44.48 4.56 -4.77
C GLU A 6 -43.68 3.81 -5.83
N THR A 7 -43.48 4.47 -6.97
CA THR A 7 -42.47 4.07 -7.94
C THR A 7 -41.10 4.55 -7.43
N SER A 8 -40.35 3.64 -6.81
CA SER A 8 -38.92 3.83 -6.53
C SER A 8 -38.16 3.93 -7.84
N SER A 9 -37.81 5.13 -8.23
CA SER A 9 -36.92 5.38 -9.36
C SER A 9 -35.47 5.08 -8.93
N ASN A 10 -34.96 3.93 -9.29
CA ASN A 10 -33.54 3.63 -9.29
C ASN A 10 -32.84 4.51 -10.34
N VAL A 11 -32.38 5.70 -9.93
CA VAL A 11 -31.47 6.51 -10.73
C VAL A 11 -30.06 6.04 -10.38
N THR A 12 -29.49 5.18 -11.21
CA THR A 12 -28.04 4.93 -11.23
C THR A 12 -27.35 6.22 -11.64
N ALA A 13 -26.76 6.93 -10.67
CA ALA A 13 -26.01 8.15 -10.92
C ALA A 13 -24.64 7.76 -11.51
N GLU A 14 -24.54 7.77 -12.83
CA GLU A 14 -23.26 7.63 -13.53
C GLU A 14 -22.41 8.88 -13.29
N ALA A 15 -21.14 8.70 -12.88
CA ALA A 15 -20.17 9.77 -12.83
C ALA A 15 -19.87 10.20 -14.29
N MET A 16 -20.01 11.50 -14.59
CA MET A 16 -19.85 12.03 -15.96
C MET A 16 -18.63 12.96 -16.03
N ASN A 17 -17.83 12.84 -17.08
CA ASN A 17 -16.84 13.86 -17.48
C ASN A 17 -17.56 15.11 -17.98
N GLY A 18 -16.84 16.25 -18.11
CA GLY A 18 -17.42 17.53 -18.53
C GLY A 18 -18.11 17.53 -19.93
N ASP A 19 -17.91 16.47 -20.72
CA ASP A 19 -18.57 16.18 -22.00
C ASP A 19 -19.76 15.21 -21.90
N GLY A 20 -20.10 14.75 -20.68
CA GLY A 20 -21.18 13.81 -20.40
C GLY A 20 -20.80 12.33 -20.51
N ALA A 21 -19.53 11.99 -20.74
CA ALA A 21 -19.04 10.61 -20.80
C ALA A 21 -18.67 10.07 -19.41
N THR A 22 -19.00 8.82 -19.13
CA THR A 22 -18.56 8.09 -17.94
C THR A 22 -17.05 7.86 -18.00
N PRO A 23 -16.24 8.27 -16.98
CA PRO A 23 -14.79 8.08 -17.00
C PRO A 23 -14.39 6.61 -17.11
N LEU A 24 -13.29 6.33 -17.83
CA LEU A 24 -12.72 5.00 -17.92
C LEU A 24 -11.81 4.72 -16.71
N VAL A 25 -11.99 3.58 -16.04
CA VAL A 25 -11.11 3.13 -14.95
C VAL A 25 -10.27 1.96 -15.44
N SER A 26 -8.94 2.10 -15.40
CA SER A 26 -8.01 1.00 -15.66
C SER A 26 -7.75 0.25 -14.36
N VAL A 27 -8.16 -1.01 -14.30
CA VAL A 27 -7.86 -1.93 -13.20
C VAL A 27 -6.64 -2.75 -13.57
N ILE A 28 -5.54 -2.58 -12.83
CA ILE A 28 -4.26 -3.26 -13.06
C ILE A 28 -4.11 -4.41 -12.06
N VAL A 29 -3.99 -5.63 -12.56
CA VAL A 29 -3.92 -6.85 -11.77
C VAL A 29 -2.62 -7.59 -12.09
N PRO A 30 -1.57 -7.44 -11.26
CA PRO A 30 -0.37 -8.27 -11.37
C PRO A 30 -0.68 -9.72 -11.02
N VAL A 31 -0.24 -10.66 -11.85
CA VAL A 31 -0.53 -12.09 -11.67
C VAL A 31 0.77 -12.88 -11.63
N TYR A 32 1.00 -13.63 -10.52
CA TYR A 32 2.11 -14.55 -10.41
C TYR A 32 1.86 -15.67 -9.41
N GLY A 33 1.72 -16.93 -9.89
CA GLY A 33 1.63 -18.10 -9.02
C GLY A 33 0.38 -18.15 -8.13
N VAL A 34 -0.78 -17.70 -8.61
CA VAL A 34 -2.04 -17.54 -7.87
C VAL A 34 -3.21 -18.30 -8.47
N GLU A 35 -2.98 -19.40 -9.19
CA GLU A 35 -4.02 -20.18 -9.89
C GLU A 35 -5.22 -20.56 -9.04
N ARG A 36 -5.06 -20.66 -7.71
CA ARG A 36 -6.15 -20.99 -6.78
C ARG A 36 -7.10 -19.81 -6.52
N TYR A 37 -6.68 -18.58 -6.77
CA TYR A 37 -7.39 -17.37 -6.35
C TYR A 37 -7.82 -16.50 -7.52
N LEU A 38 -7.12 -16.60 -8.66
CA LEU A 38 -7.26 -15.72 -9.81
C LEU A 38 -8.71 -15.64 -10.32
N ASP A 39 -9.41 -16.75 -10.42
CA ASP A 39 -10.80 -16.76 -10.90
C ASP A 39 -11.72 -15.93 -10.00
N ALA A 40 -11.60 -16.05 -8.66
CA ALA A 40 -12.43 -15.30 -7.72
C ALA A 40 -12.12 -13.79 -7.77
N CYS A 41 -10.85 -13.41 -7.92
CA CYS A 41 -10.44 -12.04 -8.11
C CYS A 41 -11.05 -11.44 -9.39
N VAL A 42 -10.86 -12.09 -10.53
CA VAL A 42 -11.35 -11.60 -11.83
C VAL A 42 -12.88 -11.59 -11.89
N GLU A 43 -13.58 -12.58 -11.32
CA GLU A 43 -15.04 -12.58 -11.19
C GLU A 43 -15.55 -11.33 -10.43
N GLY A 44 -14.88 -10.93 -9.35
CA GLY A 44 -15.21 -9.73 -8.61
C GLY A 44 -15.05 -8.45 -9.45
N LEU A 45 -14.02 -8.39 -10.31
CA LEU A 45 -13.77 -7.25 -11.21
C LEU A 45 -14.75 -7.19 -12.38
N VAL A 46 -15.03 -8.31 -13.02
CA VAL A 46 -16.03 -8.40 -14.09
C VAL A 46 -17.44 -8.08 -13.56
N GLY A 47 -17.71 -8.48 -12.30
CA GLY A 47 -18.96 -8.26 -11.59
C GLY A 47 -19.19 -6.83 -11.07
N GLN A 48 -18.26 -5.89 -11.26
CA GLN A 48 -18.43 -4.52 -10.79
C GLN A 48 -19.68 -3.85 -11.35
N THR A 49 -20.36 -3.05 -10.52
CA THR A 49 -21.54 -2.26 -10.95
C THR A 49 -21.14 -1.13 -11.90
N TYR A 50 -19.97 -0.54 -11.70
CA TYR A 50 -19.37 0.40 -12.64
C TYR A 50 -18.91 -0.32 -13.91
N ARG A 51 -19.38 0.09 -15.09
CA ARG A 51 -19.21 -0.70 -16.33
C ARG A 51 -18.06 -0.23 -17.22
N ASN A 52 -17.71 1.05 -17.18
CA ASN A 52 -16.67 1.61 -18.06
C ASN A 52 -15.26 1.29 -17.49
N LEU A 53 -14.84 0.04 -17.66
CA LEU A 53 -13.58 -0.50 -17.15
C LEU A 53 -12.72 -1.05 -18.29
N GLU A 54 -11.41 -0.93 -18.18
CA GLU A 54 -10.45 -1.88 -18.75
C GLU A 54 -9.75 -2.63 -17.63
N ILE A 55 -9.62 -3.94 -17.77
CA ILE A 55 -9.00 -4.82 -16.78
C ILE A 55 -7.73 -5.39 -17.40
N LEU A 56 -6.58 -5.01 -16.85
CA LEU A 56 -5.25 -5.40 -17.36
C LEU A 56 -4.69 -6.51 -16.47
N LEU A 57 -4.79 -7.76 -16.91
CA LEU A 57 -4.15 -8.89 -16.26
C LEU A 57 -2.69 -8.96 -16.74
N VAL A 58 -1.75 -8.65 -15.84
CA VAL A 58 -0.32 -8.66 -16.14
C VAL A 58 0.30 -9.93 -15.58
N ASP A 59 0.38 -10.96 -16.42
CA ASP A 59 1.05 -12.22 -16.06
C ASP A 59 2.56 -12.04 -16.07
N ASP A 60 3.15 -12.07 -14.87
CA ASP A 60 4.58 -11.88 -14.63
C ASP A 60 5.37 -13.19 -14.79
N GLY A 61 5.07 -13.96 -15.83
CA GLY A 61 5.74 -15.22 -16.11
C GLY A 61 5.40 -16.31 -15.09
N SER A 62 4.12 -16.46 -14.75
CA SER A 62 3.63 -17.42 -13.77
C SER A 62 4.01 -18.85 -14.15
N PRO A 63 4.53 -19.67 -13.20
CA PRO A 63 4.94 -21.05 -13.46
C PRO A 63 3.77 -22.06 -13.39
N ASP A 64 2.59 -21.62 -12.97
CA ASP A 64 1.36 -22.39 -12.80
C ASP A 64 0.39 -22.21 -13.97
N ARG A 65 -0.92 -22.46 -13.77
CA ARG A 65 -1.94 -22.31 -14.82
C ARG A 65 -2.41 -20.88 -15.06
N CYS A 66 -1.92 -19.87 -14.31
CA CYS A 66 -2.34 -18.48 -14.46
C CYS A 66 -2.28 -17.96 -15.90
N PRO A 67 -1.24 -18.23 -16.73
CA PRO A 67 -1.22 -17.73 -18.11
C PRO A 67 -2.43 -18.20 -18.93
N ALA A 68 -2.74 -19.48 -18.88
CA ALA A 68 -3.89 -20.03 -19.60
C ALA A 68 -5.25 -19.57 -19.02
N MET A 69 -5.32 -19.32 -17.71
CA MET A 69 -6.52 -18.76 -17.06
C MET A 69 -6.75 -17.31 -17.50
N CYS A 70 -5.70 -16.50 -17.57
CA CYS A 70 -5.76 -15.13 -18.07
C CYS A 70 -6.30 -15.09 -19.51
N ASP A 71 -5.76 -15.94 -20.40
CA ASP A 71 -6.24 -16.06 -21.79
C ASP A 71 -7.71 -16.49 -21.86
N ALA A 72 -8.13 -17.42 -21.00
CA ALA A 72 -9.52 -17.87 -20.96
C ALA A 72 -10.48 -16.73 -20.53
N TRP A 73 -10.02 -15.80 -19.69
CA TRP A 73 -10.82 -14.66 -19.27
C TRP A 73 -11.02 -13.63 -20.38
N THR A 74 -10.05 -13.39 -21.28
CA THR A 74 -10.24 -12.49 -22.44
C THR A 74 -11.36 -12.96 -23.37
N ALA A 75 -11.58 -14.27 -23.45
CA ALA A 75 -12.67 -14.82 -24.26
C ALA A 75 -14.05 -14.64 -23.61
N ARG A 76 -14.13 -14.32 -22.31
CA ARG A 76 -15.38 -14.18 -21.54
C ARG A 76 -15.83 -12.74 -21.39
N ASP A 77 -14.88 -11.78 -21.36
CA ASP A 77 -15.19 -10.37 -21.16
C ASP A 77 -14.25 -9.48 -22.00
N GLU A 78 -14.81 -8.69 -22.91
CA GLU A 78 -14.06 -7.82 -23.83
C GLU A 78 -13.30 -6.68 -23.15
N ARG A 79 -13.63 -6.36 -21.91
CA ARG A 79 -12.92 -5.35 -21.10
C ARG A 79 -11.56 -5.86 -20.59
N ILE A 80 -11.31 -7.18 -20.66
CA ILE A 80 -10.09 -7.80 -20.18
C ILE A 80 -9.03 -7.81 -21.29
N ARG A 81 -7.83 -7.36 -20.93
CA ARG A 81 -6.62 -7.45 -21.75
C ARG A 81 -5.54 -8.15 -20.96
N VAL A 82 -4.84 -9.09 -21.58
CA VAL A 82 -3.72 -9.83 -20.95
C VAL A 82 -2.39 -9.34 -21.50
N ILE A 83 -1.42 -9.24 -20.62
CA ILE A 83 -0.03 -8.91 -20.94
C ILE A 83 0.84 -10.00 -20.31
N HIS A 84 1.39 -10.90 -21.13
CA HIS A 84 2.37 -11.86 -20.69
C HIS A 84 3.78 -11.28 -20.79
N LYS A 85 4.58 -11.46 -19.73
CA LYS A 85 5.97 -11.00 -19.69
C LYS A 85 6.87 -11.99 -18.93
N ALA A 86 8.17 -11.89 -19.13
CA ALA A 86 9.11 -12.61 -18.27
C ALA A 86 9.03 -12.08 -16.83
N ASN A 87 9.24 -12.96 -15.84
CA ASN A 87 9.18 -12.58 -14.43
C ASN A 87 10.15 -11.44 -14.10
N GLY A 88 9.64 -10.36 -13.57
CA GLY A 88 10.37 -9.17 -13.14
C GLY A 88 9.95 -8.70 -11.73
N GLY A 89 8.98 -9.38 -11.12
CA GLY A 89 8.43 -9.08 -9.80
C GLY A 89 7.28 -8.08 -9.82
N LEU A 90 6.62 -7.93 -8.67
CA LEU A 90 5.40 -7.15 -8.49
C LEU A 90 5.51 -5.71 -9.02
N SER A 91 6.57 -5.00 -8.65
CA SER A 91 6.84 -3.62 -9.12
C SER A 91 6.92 -3.52 -10.64
N ASP A 92 7.59 -4.47 -11.29
CA ASP A 92 7.73 -4.48 -12.75
C ASP A 92 6.40 -4.80 -13.44
N ALA A 93 5.64 -5.75 -12.91
CA ALA A 93 4.30 -6.05 -13.41
C ALA A 93 3.35 -4.84 -13.28
N ARG A 94 3.33 -4.15 -12.13
CA ARG A 94 2.56 -2.91 -11.93
C ARG A 94 3.00 -1.80 -12.90
N ASN A 95 4.31 -1.62 -13.13
CA ASN A 95 4.83 -0.64 -14.08
C ASN A 95 4.40 -0.94 -15.52
N VAL A 96 4.43 -2.21 -15.93
CA VAL A 96 3.98 -2.63 -17.27
C VAL A 96 2.48 -2.39 -17.43
N GLY A 97 1.68 -2.73 -16.42
CA GLY A 97 0.24 -2.44 -16.40
C GLY A 97 -0.04 -0.94 -16.51
N LEU A 98 0.64 -0.13 -15.70
CA LEU A 98 0.50 1.33 -15.70
C LEU A 98 0.85 1.96 -17.06
N ALA A 99 1.91 1.47 -17.71
CA ALA A 99 2.32 1.94 -19.05
C ALA A 99 1.32 1.55 -20.15
N LYS A 100 0.43 0.59 -19.94
CA LYS A 100 -0.59 0.12 -20.87
C LYS A 100 -1.99 0.61 -20.55
N ALA A 101 -2.18 1.18 -19.36
CA ALA A 101 -3.44 1.73 -18.90
C ALA A 101 -3.83 2.97 -19.71
N THR A 102 -5.08 3.02 -20.16
CA THR A 102 -5.62 4.13 -20.97
C THR A 102 -6.69 4.95 -20.24
N GLY A 103 -7.19 4.46 -19.11
CA GLY A 103 -8.27 5.05 -18.33
C GLY A 103 -7.94 6.41 -17.74
N ASP A 104 -8.97 7.13 -17.38
CA ASP A 104 -8.89 8.42 -16.66
C ASP A 104 -8.49 8.24 -15.20
N TYR A 105 -8.76 7.05 -14.65
CA TYR A 105 -8.42 6.65 -13.28
C TYR A 105 -7.71 5.30 -13.28
N ILE A 106 -6.87 5.09 -12.27
CA ILE A 106 -6.09 3.86 -12.06
C ILE A 106 -6.53 3.21 -10.75
N TYR A 107 -6.71 1.89 -10.80
CA TYR A 107 -6.92 1.05 -9.63
C TYR A 107 -6.01 -0.16 -9.72
N PHE A 108 -5.28 -0.47 -8.64
CA PHE A 108 -4.47 -1.68 -8.53
C PHE A 108 -5.21 -2.71 -7.68
N VAL A 109 -5.15 -3.98 -8.06
CA VAL A 109 -5.74 -5.10 -7.31
C VAL A 109 -4.75 -6.25 -7.26
N ASP A 110 -4.49 -6.78 -6.09
CA ASP A 110 -3.68 -7.99 -5.96
C ASP A 110 -4.50 -9.22 -6.34
N SER A 111 -3.93 -10.09 -7.16
CA SER A 111 -4.65 -11.17 -7.86
C SER A 111 -5.09 -12.35 -6.98
N ASP A 112 -4.74 -12.34 -5.70
CA ASP A 112 -5.18 -13.30 -4.68
C ASP A 112 -6.30 -12.78 -3.77
N ASP A 113 -6.72 -11.52 -3.95
CA ASP A 113 -7.72 -10.84 -3.13
C ASP A 113 -9.10 -10.77 -3.80
N MET A 114 -10.08 -10.20 -3.10
CA MET A 114 -11.44 -10.00 -3.60
C MET A 114 -11.90 -8.57 -3.37
N VAL A 115 -12.89 -8.12 -4.14
CA VAL A 115 -13.43 -6.76 -4.06
C VAL A 115 -14.95 -6.78 -3.98
N GLU A 116 -15.53 -5.81 -3.26
CA GLU A 116 -16.98 -5.60 -3.27
C GLU A 116 -17.48 -5.16 -4.65
N ARG A 117 -18.67 -5.61 -5.04
CA ARG A 117 -19.24 -5.37 -6.37
C ARG A 117 -19.45 -3.91 -6.71
N ASN A 118 -19.57 -3.04 -5.74
CA ASN A 118 -19.79 -1.60 -5.91
C ASN A 118 -18.56 -0.74 -5.59
N LEU A 119 -17.36 -1.35 -5.43
CA LEU A 119 -16.16 -0.62 -5.03
C LEU A 119 -15.87 0.54 -5.97
N ILE A 120 -15.76 0.27 -7.27
CA ILE A 120 -15.39 1.30 -8.26
C ILE A 120 -16.50 2.35 -8.38
N GLU A 121 -17.76 1.95 -8.36
CA GLU A 121 -18.90 2.90 -8.38
C GLU A 121 -18.86 3.84 -7.17
N ARG A 122 -18.61 3.32 -5.96
CA ARG A 122 -18.49 4.11 -4.74
C ARG A 122 -17.31 5.09 -4.80
N ALA A 123 -16.14 4.60 -5.25
CA ALA A 123 -14.96 5.45 -5.42
C ALA A 123 -15.23 6.59 -6.41
N MET A 124 -15.79 6.29 -7.59
CA MET A 124 -16.08 7.28 -8.63
C MET A 124 -17.16 8.27 -8.21
N ALA A 125 -18.21 7.82 -7.50
CA ALA A 125 -19.23 8.71 -6.93
C ALA A 125 -18.59 9.68 -5.90
N THR A 126 -17.73 9.17 -5.03
CA THR A 126 -17.02 9.99 -4.04
C THR A 126 -16.10 11.01 -4.70
N MET A 127 -15.36 10.63 -5.75
CA MET A 127 -14.51 11.57 -6.50
C MET A 127 -15.32 12.74 -7.06
N ARG A 128 -16.47 12.45 -7.66
CA ARG A 128 -17.37 13.47 -8.18
C ARG A 128 -17.96 14.35 -7.07
N ASP A 129 -18.50 13.74 -6.02
CA ASP A 129 -19.27 14.43 -4.99
C ASP A 129 -18.39 15.33 -4.10
N TYR A 130 -17.10 15.01 -3.98
CA TYR A 130 -16.14 15.77 -3.16
C TYR A 130 -15.07 16.50 -4.02
N ASP A 131 -15.15 16.46 -5.34
CA ASP A 131 -14.13 17.01 -6.24
C ASP A 131 -12.73 16.49 -5.85
N ALA A 132 -12.61 15.17 -5.72
CA ALA A 132 -11.38 14.48 -5.31
C ALA A 132 -10.72 13.79 -6.51
N ASP A 133 -9.43 13.57 -6.41
CA ASP A 133 -8.65 12.82 -7.40
C ASP A 133 -7.96 11.59 -6.81
N LEU A 134 -8.15 11.36 -5.48
CA LEU A 134 -7.76 10.16 -4.79
C LEU A 134 -8.81 9.78 -3.74
N VAL A 135 -9.38 8.57 -3.84
CA VAL A 135 -10.35 8.04 -2.88
C VAL A 135 -9.81 6.75 -2.29
N MET A 136 -9.65 6.75 -0.96
CA MET A 136 -9.25 5.61 -0.15
C MET A 136 -10.48 4.98 0.51
N PHE A 137 -10.43 3.67 0.72
CA PHE A 137 -11.49 2.91 1.39
C PHE A 137 -10.89 1.92 2.39
N GLN A 138 -11.72 1.40 3.28
CA GLN A 138 -11.31 0.38 4.22
C GLN A 138 -11.30 -1.01 3.58
N PHE A 139 -10.69 -1.94 4.29
CA PHE A 139 -10.67 -3.35 3.92
C PHE A 139 -10.96 -4.23 5.14
N ASP A 140 -11.36 -5.44 4.89
CA ASP A 140 -11.38 -6.51 5.87
C ASP A 140 -10.45 -7.66 5.46
N THR A 141 -10.34 -8.67 6.31
CA THR A 141 -9.51 -9.83 6.03
C THR A 141 -10.34 -11.08 5.84
N ILE A 142 -9.93 -11.88 4.86
CA ILE A 142 -10.54 -13.18 4.59
C ILE A 142 -9.51 -14.31 4.72
N SER A 143 -9.98 -15.50 5.06
CA SER A 143 -9.18 -16.71 5.08
C SER A 143 -8.76 -17.13 3.68
N GLU A 144 -7.88 -18.14 3.60
CA GLU A 144 -7.45 -18.72 2.33
C GLU A 144 -8.62 -19.22 1.47
N ASP A 145 -9.71 -19.69 2.08
CA ASP A 145 -10.97 -20.13 1.41
C ASP A 145 -11.99 -18.99 1.25
N GLY A 146 -11.63 -17.74 1.46
CA GLY A 146 -12.49 -16.58 1.21
C GLY A 146 -13.54 -16.31 2.29
N LYS A 147 -13.43 -16.89 3.50
CA LYS A 147 -14.35 -16.62 4.60
C LYS A 147 -13.87 -15.44 5.44
N PRO A 148 -14.77 -14.57 5.90
CA PRO A 148 -14.41 -13.47 6.78
C PRO A 148 -13.62 -13.95 8.00
N LEU A 149 -12.56 -13.23 8.35
CA LEU A 149 -11.79 -13.47 9.56
C LEU A 149 -12.12 -12.39 10.60
N THR A 150 -12.31 -12.82 11.86
CA THR A 150 -12.28 -11.87 12.99
C THR A 150 -10.80 -11.56 13.22
N SER A 151 -10.32 -10.52 12.57
CA SER A 151 -8.89 -10.28 12.41
C SER A 151 -8.22 -9.75 13.66
N SER A 152 -7.04 -10.31 13.96
CA SER A 152 -6.02 -9.65 14.77
C SER A 152 -5.19 -8.65 13.94
N TYR A 153 -5.43 -8.54 12.65
CA TYR A 153 -4.76 -7.59 11.77
C TYR A 153 -5.24 -6.17 12.12
N LYS A 154 -4.34 -5.39 12.67
CA LYS A 154 -4.64 -4.00 13.04
C LYS A 154 -4.58 -3.16 11.77
N HIS A 155 -5.73 -2.74 11.28
CA HIS A 155 -5.86 -1.67 10.31
C HIS A 155 -6.61 -0.49 10.93
N ASN A 156 -6.48 0.65 10.32
CA ASN A 156 -7.09 1.88 10.84
C ASN A 156 -8.58 1.89 10.50
N HIS A 157 -9.42 1.73 11.51
CA HIS A 157 -10.87 1.82 11.36
C HIS A 157 -11.36 3.26 11.60
N TYR A 158 -12.32 3.70 10.79
CA TYR A 158 -12.98 5.01 10.92
C TYR A 158 -14.42 4.90 10.42
N ASP A 159 -15.32 5.70 11.01
CA ASP A 159 -16.76 5.60 10.78
C ASP A 159 -17.29 6.70 9.85
N ASP A 160 -16.51 7.78 9.63
CA ASP A 160 -16.92 8.95 8.87
C ASP A 160 -16.08 9.14 7.59
N VAL A 161 -16.67 9.87 6.63
CA VAL A 161 -15.91 10.36 5.47
C VAL A 161 -14.92 11.43 5.93
N ILE A 162 -13.64 11.26 5.57
CA ILE A 162 -12.57 12.19 5.95
C ILE A 162 -11.98 12.81 4.66
N ILE A 163 -12.02 14.14 4.61
CA ILE A 163 -11.43 14.91 3.51
C ILE A 163 -10.10 15.49 3.99
N MET A 164 -9.04 15.29 3.22
CA MET A 164 -7.68 15.72 3.56
C MET A 164 -7.03 16.45 2.40
N THR A 165 -6.22 17.44 2.75
CA THR A 165 -5.19 17.96 1.85
C THR A 165 -4.07 16.91 1.68
N PRO A 166 -3.24 16.99 0.62
CA PRO A 166 -2.10 16.10 0.46
C PRO A 166 -1.16 16.08 1.68
N ILE A 167 -0.90 17.24 2.28
CA ILE A 167 -0.03 17.35 3.48
C ILE A 167 -0.63 16.62 4.69
N GLU A 168 -1.93 16.77 4.94
CA GLU A 168 -2.62 16.05 6.02
C GLU A 168 -2.59 14.55 5.79
N ALA A 169 -2.85 14.10 4.55
CA ALA A 169 -2.84 12.68 4.19
C ALA A 169 -1.41 12.09 4.27
N ILE A 170 -0.36 12.83 3.85
CA ILE A 170 1.03 12.42 4.03
C ILE A 170 1.36 12.25 5.52
N LYS A 171 0.99 13.23 6.36
CA LYS A 171 1.24 13.15 7.80
C LYS A 171 0.54 11.95 8.42
N ALA A 172 -0.71 11.70 8.07
CA ALA A 172 -1.48 10.55 8.54
C ALA A 172 -0.87 9.22 8.07
N GLN A 173 -0.44 9.14 6.81
CA GLN A 173 0.19 7.93 6.25
C GLN A 173 1.55 7.64 6.93
N VAL A 174 2.40 8.65 7.11
CA VAL A 174 3.72 8.49 7.74
C VAL A 174 3.60 8.07 9.20
N LYS A 175 2.54 8.51 9.92
CA LYS A 175 2.22 8.08 11.28
C LYS A 175 1.50 6.72 11.34
N ALA A 176 1.24 6.08 10.20
CA ALA A 176 0.43 4.88 10.09
C ALA A 176 -1.01 5.05 10.64
N GLU A 177 -1.58 6.25 10.53
CA GLU A 177 -2.99 6.56 10.83
C GLU A 177 -3.91 6.25 9.63
N ILE A 178 -3.33 6.08 8.44
CA ILE A 178 -3.99 5.56 7.24
C ILE A 178 -3.13 4.45 6.62
N ASP A 179 -3.81 3.52 5.97
CA ASP A 179 -3.17 2.40 5.30
C ASP A 179 -2.43 2.86 4.04
N GLY A 180 -1.35 2.19 3.69
CA GLY A 180 -0.45 2.60 2.60
C GLY A 180 -0.34 1.57 1.49
N TYR A 181 -1.40 0.83 1.20
CA TYR A 181 -1.43 -0.20 0.16
C TYR A 181 -1.98 0.33 -1.15
N PHE A 182 -1.36 0.01 -2.29
CA PHE A 182 -1.83 0.48 -3.60
C PHE A 182 -3.21 -0.04 -4.00
N TRP A 183 -3.64 -1.16 -3.45
CA TRP A 183 -4.98 -1.70 -3.65
C TRP A 183 -6.07 -1.04 -2.78
N SER A 184 -5.72 -0.19 -1.81
CA SER A 184 -6.66 0.46 -0.89
C SER A 184 -7.24 1.79 -1.39
N PHE A 185 -6.98 2.18 -2.63
CA PHE A 185 -7.49 3.42 -3.20
C PHE A 185 -7.62 3.37 -4.73
N VAL A 186 -8.46 4.25 -5.27
CA VAL A 186 -8.51 4.62 -6.69
C VAL A 186 -7.97 6.04 -6.83
N ALA A 187 -7.17 6.31 -7.87
CA ALA A 187 -6.61 7.64 -8.09
C ALA A 187 -6.69 8.07 -9.55
N ALA A 188 -6.72 9.37 -9.80
CA ALA A 188 -6.67 9.94 -11.15
C ALA A 188 -5.38 9.53 -11.87
N ALA A 189 -5.51 9.12 -13.14
CA ALA A 189 -4.37 8.67 -13.93
C ALA A 189 -3.33 9.77 -14.19
N SER A 190 -3.75 11.04 -14.15
CA SER A 190 -2.86 12.20 -14.27
C SER A 190 -1.78 12.25 -13.21
N ILE A 191 -2.06 11.78 -11.98
CA ILE A 191 -1.10 11.69 -10.87
C ILE A 191 0.11 10.82 -11.27
N TYR A 192 -0.13 9.72 -11.95
CA TYR A 192 0.92 8.81 -12.40
C TYR A 192 1.62 9.31 -13.67
N ARG A 193 0.86 9.83 -14.63
CA ARG A 193 1.38 10.20 -15.96
C ARG A 193 2.20 11.49 -15.96
N ASN A 194 1.74 12.50 -15.20
CA ASN A 194 2.36 13.83 -15.25
C ASN A 194 3.68 13.93 -14.49
N HIS A 195 3.96 12.99 -13.58
CA HIS A 195 5.11 13.06 -12.67
C HIS A 195 6.13 11.93 -12.87
N GLY A 196 6.03 11.17 -13.96
CA GLY A 196 6.98 10.10 -14.27
C GLY A 196 7.02 9.01 -13.20
N PHE A 197 5.87 8.70 -12.60
CA PHE A 197 5.74 7.71 -11.54
C PHE A 197 6.16 6.30 -12.00
N SER A 198 6.90 5.60 -11.14
CA SER A 198 7.20 4.18 -11.31
C SER A 198 7.46 3.49 -9.98
N PHE A 199 7.08 2.22 -9.89
CA PHE A 199 7.45 1.38 -8.76
C PHE A 199 8.92 0.95 -8.86
N PRO A 200 9.65 0.86 -7.72
CA PRO A 200 11.04 0.44 -7.69
C PRO A 200 11.18 -1.06 -7.98
N VAL A 201 11.78 -1.41 -9.10
CA VAL A 201 11.98 -2.80 -9.50
C VAL A 201 13.10 -3.48 -8.70
N GLY A 202 12.96 -4.79 -8.44
CA GLY A 202 13.99 -5.64 -7.81
C GLY A 202 14.09 -5.51 -6.30
N ARG A 203 13.11 -4.92 -5.63
CA ARG A 203 13.03 -4.84 -4.16
C ARG A 203 11.58 -4.95 -3.67
N LYS A 204 11.43 -5.34 -2.40
CA LYS A 204 10.14 -5.35 -1.70
C LYS A 204 9.84 -3.98 -1.09
N ILE A 205 8.64 -3.84 -0.49
CA ILE A 205 8.19 -2.63 0.23
C ILE A 205 8.03 -1.43 -0.73
N GLU A 206 7.62 -1.72 -1.93
CA GLU A 206 7.38 -0.73 -2.99
C GLU A 206 6.24 0.24 -2.64
N ASP A 207 5.23 -0.24 -1.91
CA ASP A 207 4.09 0.57 -1.48
C ASP A 207 4.55 1.71 -0.59
N MET A 208 5.31 1.42 0.47
CA MET A 208 5.86 2.44 1.36
C MET A 208 6.77 3.43 0.62
N ALA A 209 7.54 2.93 -0.36
CA ALA A 209 8.45 3.78 -1.14
C ALA A 209 7.69 4.78 -2.02
N ARG A 210 6.43 4.53 -2.39
CA ARG A 210 5.74 5.26 -3.46
C ARG A 210 4.38 5.84 -3.10
N ILE A 211 3.73 5.40 -2.02
CA ILE A 211 2.38 5.88 -1.66
C ILE A 211 2.35 7.41 -1.47
N CYS A 212 3.35 7.98 -0.82
CA CYS A 212 3.42 9.42 -0.60
C CYS A 212 3.60 10.22 -1.90
N ASN A 213 4.18 9.62 -2.96
CA ASN A 213 4.24 10.26 -4.28
C ASN A 213 2.82 10.43 -4.85
N VAL A 214 1.98 9.40 -4.75
CA VAL A 214 0.59 9.47 -5.23
C VAL A 214 -0.23 10.45 -4.39
N ILE A 215 -0.13 10.38 -3.07
CA ILE A 215 -0.83 11.30 -2.16
C ILE A 215 -0.38 12.75 -2.40
N GLY A 216 0.92 12.99 -2.50
CA GLY A 216 1.49 14.34 -2.61
C GLY A 216 1.24 15.03 -3.95
N GLU A 217 0.98 14.28 -5.01
CA GLU A 217 0.61 14.81 -6.32
C GLU A 217 -0.92 14.85 -6.53
N SER A 218 -1.70 14.40 -5.55
CA SER A 218 -3.15 14.56 -5.57
C SER A 218 -3.55 16.00 -5.23
N HIS A 219 -4.74 16.39 -5.66
CA HIS A 219 -5.36 17.65 -5.28
C HIS A 219 -6.14 17.53 -3.97
N ARG A 220 -6.89 16.44 -3.81
CA ARG A 220 -7.72 16.18 -2.63
C ARG A 220 -7.83 14.68 -2.39
N VAL A 221 -7.55 14.27 -1.16
CA VAL A 221 -7.69 12.88 -0.69
C VAL A 221 -8.98 12.75 0.10
N VAL A 222 -9.81 11.77 -0.25
CA VAL A 222 -11.03 11.45 0.50
C VAL A 222 -10.96 10.01 0.97
N ARG A 223 -11.26 9.78 2.25
CA ARG A 223 -11.39 8.43 2.82
C ARG A 223 -12.86 8.15 3.09
N ILE A 224 -13.35 7.01 2.62
CA ILE A 224 -14.72 6.55 2.86
C ILE A 224 -14.73 5.36 3.82
N PRO A 225 -15.71 5.27 4.75
CA PRO A 225 -15.69 4.28 5.84
C PRO A 225 -16.06 2.87 5.39
N GLU A 226 -16.46 2.66 4.16
CA GLU A 226 -16.85 1.35 3.65
C GLU A 226 -15.63 0.43 3.47
N ALA A 227 -15.73 -0.80 3.98
CA ALA A 227 -14.78 -1.88 3.68
C ALA A 227 -15.14 -2.49 2.32
N LEU A 228 -14.40 -2.11 1.29
CA LEU A 228 -14.69 -2.48 -0.11
C LEU A 228 -13.69 -3.46 -0.69
N TYR A 229 -12.64 -3.79 0.04
CA TYR A 229 -11.59 -4.72 -0.34
C TYR A 229 -11.47 -5.84 0.69
N HIS A 230 -11.20 -7.08 0.24
CA HIS A 230 -11.08 -8.27 1.08
C HIS A 230 -9.68 -8.85 0.92
N TYR A 231 -8.79 -8.49 1.86
CA TYR A 231 -7.40 -8.93 1.87
C TYR A 231 -7.31 -10.39 2.32
N ARG A 232 -6.74 -11.26 1.48
CA ARG A 232 -6.63 -12.70 1.77
C ARG A 232 -5.39 -13.03 2.58
N MET A 233 -5.63 -13.57 3.77
CA MET A 233 -4.57 -14.11 4.61
C MET A 233 -4.19 -15.51 4.15
N ARG A 234 -3.01 -15.67 3.55
CA ARG A 234 -2.50 -16.94 3.05
C ARG A 234 -1.04 -17.20 3.44
N ARG A 235 -0.64 -18.47 3.45
CA ARG A 235 0.78 -18.84 3.60
C ARG A 235 1.58 -18.43 2.36
N GLY A 236 2.80 -17.96 2.56
CA GLY A 236 3.69 -17.53 1.46
C GLY A 236 3.44 -16.10 0.96
N SER A 237 2.78 -15.26 1.75
CA SER A 237 2.74 -13.81 1.50
C SER A 237 4.16 -13.22 1.45
N ILE A 238 4.38 -12.24 0.58
CA ILE A 238 5.69 -11.62 0.31
C ILE A 238 6.39 -11.07 1.56
N THR A 239 5.61 -10.64 2.55
CA THR A 239 6.10 -10.07 3.82
C THR A 239 6.23 -11.11 4.95
N GLY A 240 5.88 -12.38 4.72
CA GLY A 240 5.84 -13.42 5.76
C GLY A 240 7.20 -13.87 6.27
N ASP A 241 8.26 -13.76 5.45
CA ASP A 241 9.61 -14.22 5.79
C ASP A 241 10.57 -13.04 5.96
N TRP A 242 10.90 -12.71 7.22
CA TRP A 242 11.86 -11.65 7.53
C TRP A 242 13.30 -12.10 7.17
N SER A 243 14.08 -11.17 6.64
CA SER A 243 15.48 -11.39 6.27
C SER A 243 16.25 -10.06 6.27
N MET A 244 17.59 -10.12 6.28
CA MET A 244 18.40 -8.90 6.12
C MET A 244 18.12 -8.16 4.80
N GLN A 245 17.78 -8.89 3.74
CA GLN A 245 17.37 -8.23 2.48
C GLN A 245 16.07 -7.43 2.67
N LEU A 246 15.09 -7.98 3.38
CA LEU A 246 13.85 -7.26 3.70
C LEU A 246 14.13 -6.02 4.57
N THR A 247 15.01 -6.13 5.57
CA THR A 247 15.46 -4.97 6.37
C THR A 247 16.09 -3.88 5.49
N ARG A 248 16.96 -4.26 4.54
CA ARG A 248 17.54 -3.31 3.57
C ARG A 248 16.49 -2.64 2.71
N ASP A 249 15.46 -3.39 2.28
CA ASP A 249 14.38 -2.86 1.46
C ASP A 249 13.49 -1.89 2.25
N TRP A 250 13.24 -2.14 3.55
CA TRP A 250 12.60 -1.19 4.45
C TRP A 250 13.37 0.12 4.60
N VAL A 251 14.71 0.04 4.78
CA VAL A 251 15.58 1.23 4.84
C VAL A 251 15.48 2.04 3.55
N ARG A 252 15.63 1.38 2.39
CA ARG A 252 15.56 2.04 1.09
C ARG A 252 14.19 2.67 0.82
N ALA A 253 13.11 1.98 1.19
CA ALA A 253 11.76 2.51 1.02
C ALA A 253 11.52 3.77 1.87
N THR A 254 12.06 3.78 3.11
CA THR A 254 12.00 4.94 3.99
C THR A 254 12.82 6.12 3.45
N ASP A 255 14.03 5.86 2.94
CA ASP A 255 14.89 6.89 2.33
C ASP A 255 14.22 7.49 1.08
N ASP A 256 13.63 6.67 0.20
CA ASP A 256 12.90 7.15 -0.99
C ASP A 256 11.70 8.03 -0.59
N ARG A 257 10.91 7.58 0.39
CA ARG A 257 9.76 8.30 0.90
C ARG A 257 10.16 9.65 1.51
N GLU A 258 11.21 9.68 2.35
CA GLU A 258 11.72 10.92 2.93
C GLU A 258 12.18 11.89 1.85
N THR A 259 13.00 11.42 0.92
CA THR A 259 13.54 12.23 -0.17
C THR A 259 12.40 12.94 -0.90
N TYR A 260 11.39 12.18 -1.34
CA TYR A 260 10.23 12.76 -2.01
C TYR A 260 9.52 13.80 -1.14
N ILE A 261 9.20 13.45 0.12
CA ILE A 261 8.43 14.34 1.00
C ILE A 261 9.20 15.65 1.28
N VAL A 262 10.48 15.57 1.58
CA VAL A 262 11.27 16.76 1.92
C VAL A 262 11.55 17.64 0.70
N GLU A 263 11.72 17.06 -0.49
CA GLU A 263 11.87 17.83 -1.72
C GLU A 263 10.56 18.51 -2.14
N ARG A 264 9.43 17.82 -2.01
CA ARG A 264 8.12 18.31 -2.45
C ARG A 264 7.45 19.23 -1.43
N PHE A 265 7.68 18.97 -0.13
CA PHE A 265 7.09 19.67 1.03
C PHE A 265 8.18 19.99 2.07
N PRO A 266 9.05 20.98 1.81
CA PRO A 266 10.18 21.30 2.68
C PRO A 266 9.78 21.64 4.12
N GLU A 267 8.55 22.13 4.33
CA GLU A 267 7.98 22.43 5.65
C GLU A 267 7.78 21.17 6.52
N LEU A 268 7.75 19.97 5.92
CA LEU A 268 7.65 18.70 6.65
C LEU A 268 9.00 18.15 7.13
N LYS A 269 10.10 18.82 6.85
CA LYS A 269 11.45 18.32 7.14
C LYS A 269 11.65 17.91 8.61
N ASN A 270 11.24 18.74 9.57
CA ASN A 270 11.39 18.42 11.00
C ASN A 270 10.43 17.28 11.41
N PHE A 271 9.18 17.34 10.93
CA PHE A 271 8.23 16.23 11.11
C PHE A 271 8.82 14.90 10.63
N MET A 272 9.44 14.87 9.44
CA MET A 272 10.05 13.65 8.89
C MET A 272 11.21 13.13 9.73
N LYS A 273 12.05 14.01 10.31
CA LYS A 273 13.14 13.60 11.19
C LYS A 273 12.63 12.81 12.42
N LEU A 274 11.58 13.31 13.07
CA LEU A 274 10.96 12.61 14.19
C LEU A 274 10.36 11.26 13.76
N GLN A 275 9.62 11.24 12.66
CA GLN A 275 9.01 10.01 12.17
C GLN A 275 10.05 8.98 11.72
N GLN A 276 11.17 9.41 11.14
CA GLN A 276 12.28 8.53 10.84
C GLN A 276 12.96 7.98 12.09
N LEU A 277 13.15 8.77 13.12
CA LEU A 277 13.69 8.27 14.38
C LEU A 277 12.80 7.14 14.93
N ILE A 278 11.50 7.37 14.99
CA ILE A 278 10.51 6.37 15.43
C ILE A 278 10.60 5.10 14.56
N PHE A 279 10.66 5.27 13.25
CA PHE A 279 10.74 4.16 12.31
C PHE A 279 12.01 3.33 12.47
N PHE A 280 13.20 3.97 12.50
CA PHE A 280 14.48 3.25 12.58
C PHE A 280 14.67 2.55 13.92
N VAL A 281 14.20 3.12 15.02
CA VAL A 281 14.20 2.46 16.34
C VAL A 281 13.37 1.18 16.31
N ASN A 282 12.15 1.25 15.75
CA ASN A 282 11.30 0.08 15.62
C ASN A 282 11.87 -0.96 14.64
N LEU A 283 12.48 -0.51 13.53
CA LEU A 283 13.09 -1.41 12.53
C LEU A 283 14.28 -2.18 13.13
N ASP A 284 15.16 -1.51 13.90
CA ASP A 284 16.31 -2.17 14.56
C ASP A 284 15.82 -3.20 15.57
N TYR A 285 14.88 -2.82 16.43
CA TYR A 285 14.25 -3.74 17.39
C TYR A 285 13.63 -4.96 16.71
N GLU A 286 12.82 -4.73 15.67
CA GLU A 286 12.13 -5.80 14.96
C GLU A 286 13.11 -6.70 14.20
N THR A 287 14.18 -6.14 13.61
CA THR A 287 15.23 -6.91 12.94
C THR A 287 15.94 -7.86 13.92
N ILE A 288 16.27 -7.37 15.11
CA ILE A 288 16.86 -8.19 16.17
C ILE A 288 15.88 -9.30 16.61
N ARG A 289 14.64 -8.94 16.91
CA ARG A 289 13.60 -9.89 17.33
C ARG A 289 13.38 -10.99 16.28
N GLN A 290 13.26 -10.63 15.02
CA GLN A 290 13.04 -11.56 13.91
C GLN A 290 14.29 -12.43 13.63
N SER A 291 15.49 -11.92 13.84
CA SER A 291 16.71 -12.72 13.69
C SER A 291 16.75 -13.90 14.66
N LEU A 292 16.24 -13.72 15.87
CA LEU A 292 16.13 -14.78 16.88
C LEU A 292 15.06 -15.82 16.51
N VAL A 293 13.94 -15.40 15.93
CA VAL A 293 12.83 -16.27 15.55
C VAL A 293 13.13 -17.03 14.25
N ALA A 294 13.53 -16.32 13.20
CA ALA A 294 13.79 -16.88 11.87
C ALA A 294 15.22 -17.40 11.70
N LYS A 295 16.05 -17.25 12.74
CA LYS A 295 17.44 -17.78 12.81
C LYS A 295 18.33 -17.33 11.64
N PHE A 296 18.24 -16.07 11.21
CA PHE A 296 19.18 -15.47 10.28
C PHE A 296 20.22 -14.62 11.01
N SER A 297 21.41 -14.49 10.41
CA SER A 297 22.48 -13.65 10.93
C SER A 297 22.24 -12.19 10.55
N ILE A 298 22.36 -11.28 11.53
CA ILE A 298 22.37 -9.85 11.28
C ILE A 298 23.73 -9.47 10.69
N ASP A 299 23.71 -8.77 9.56
CA ASP A 299 24.91 -8.19 8.96
C ASP A 299 25.42 -7.04 9.85
N PRO A 300 26.66 -7.11 10.41
CA PRO A 300 27.16 -6.07 11.29
C PRO A 300 27.23 -4.68 10.64
N GLN A 301 27.48 -4.60 9.33
CA GLN A 301 27.57 -3.32 8.60
C GLN A 301 26.19 -2.66 8.48
N ASP A 302 25.15 -3.45 8.21
CA ASP A 302 23.78 -2.93 8.14
C ASP A 302 23.28 -2.50 9.51
N ALA A 303 23.54 -3.29 10.55
CA ALA A 303 23.20 -2.95 11.93
C ALA A 303 23.87 -1.62 12.35
N ASP A 304 25.16 -1.48 12.10
CA ASP A 304 25.93 -0.29 12.42
C ASP A 304 25.44 0.95 11.61
N ARG A 305 25.02 0.74 10.37
CA ARG A 305 24.41 1.82 9.54
C ARG A 305 23.09 2.31 10.13
N ILE A 306 22.22 1.40 10.52
CA ILE A 306 20.92 1.73 11.15
C ILE A 306 21.15 2.49 12.46
N ARG A 307 22.06 2.04 13.31
CA ARG A 307 22.39 2.67 14.59
C ARG A 307 22.94 4.07 14.43
N ARG A 308 23.90 4.27 13.54
CA ARG A 308 24.42 5.62 13.24
C ARG A 308 23.33 6.56 12.73
N ARG A 309 22.36 6.04 11.98
CA ARG A 309 21.20 6.83 11.57
C ARG A 309 20.35 7.23 12.78
N ILE A 310 20.06 6.31 13.69
CA ILE A 310 19.33 6.58 14.94
C ILE A 310 20.03 7.64 15.78
N GLU A 311 21.35 7.53 15.98
CA GLU A 311 22.15 8.51 16.74
C GLU A 311 22.09 9.91 16.14
N GLY A 312 22.22 10.00 14.81
CA GLY A 312 22.10 11.27 14.09
C GLY A 312 20.73 11.91 14.24
N LEU A 313 19.67 11.12 14.02
CA LEU A 313 18.29 11.56 14.15
C LEU A 313 17.94 11.97 15.59
N THR A 314 18.45 11.26 16.61
CA THR A 314 18.24 11.61 18.02
C THR A 314 18.80 13.00 18.33
N LYS A 315 20.01 13.33 17.82
CA LYS A 315 20.60 14.65 17.98
C LYS A 315 19.79 15.73 17.26
N ASP A 316 19.34 15.43 16.05
CA ASP A 316 18.57 16.37 15.23
C ASP A 316 17.20 16.70 15.84
N VAL A 317 16.48 15.67 16.35
CA VAL A 317 15.17 15.83 17.01
C VAL A 317 15.32 16.61 18.31
N ALA A 318 16.29 16.27 19.15
CA ALA A 318 16.59 17.03 20.38
C ALA A 318 16.95 18.49 20.09
N GLY A 319 17.70 18.76 19.03
CA GLY A 319 18.05 20.11 18.59
C GLY A 319 16.87 20.93 18.07
N ALA A 320 15.81 20.28 17.57
CA ALA A 320 14.58 20.93 17.12
C ALA A 320 13.57 21.19 18.26
N GLY A 321 13.79 20.62 19.45
CA GLY A 321 12.88 20.74 20.60
C GLY A 321 11.63 19.87 20.49
N ASP A 322 11.63 18.89 19.60
CA ASP A 322 10.52 17.93 19.45
C ASP A 322 10.58 16.85 20.55
N GLU A 323 9.41 16.50 21.09
CA GLU A 323 9.28 15.42 22.08
C GLU A 323 9.28 14.06 21.39
N VAL A 324 10.16 13.16 21.84
CA VAL A 324 10.17 11.76 21.40
C VAL A 324 9.07 11.00 22.16
N PRO A 325 8.19 10.24 21.49
CA PRO A 325 7.17 9.44 22.18
C PRO A 325 7.78 8.50 23.22
N GLU A 326 7.09 8.34 24.37
CA GLU A 326 7.57 7.53 25.50
C GLU A 326 7.92 6.09 25.10
N SER A 327 7.11 5.48 24.23
CA SER A 327 7.38 4.14 23.67
C SER A 327 8.69 4.06 22.90
N THR A 328 8.98 5.08 22.09
CA THR A 328 10.23 5.18 21.31
C THR A 328 11.42 5.45 22.24
N GLN A 329 11.24 6.31 23.24
CA GLN A 329 12.27 6.60 24.26
C GLN A 329 12.61 5.34 25.05
N SER A 330 11.62 4.56 25.46
CA SER A 330 11.83 3.27 26.16
C SER A 330 12.62 2.28 25.32
N LEU A 331 12.35 2.18 24.01
CA LEU A 331 13.13 1.33 23.10
C LEU A 331 14.57 1.84 22.94
N LEU A 332 14.77 3.15 22.81
CA LEU A 332 16.10 3.77 22.74
C LEU A 332 16.93 3.46 23.99
N ASP A 333 16.33 3.54 25.16
CA ASP A 333 17.00 3.29 26.43
C ASP A 333 17.32 1.79 26.59
N THR A 334 16.41 0.89 26.20
CA THR A 334 16.66 -0.56 26.14
C THR A 334 17.80 -0.89 25.19
N MET A 335 17.83 -0.29 24.01
CA MET A 335 18.90 -0.49 23.04
C MET A 335 20.26 -0.05 23.62
N LYS A 336 20.35 1.14 24.25
CA LYS A 336 21.59 1.62 24.90
C LYS A 336 22.08 0.67 25.97
N GLN A 337 21.18 0.13 26.80
CA GLN A 337 21.52 -0.80 27.86
C GLN A 337 22.04 -2.13 27.30
N THR A 338 21.35 -2.71 26.32
CA THR A 338 21.77 -3.96 25.65
C THR A 338 23.13 -3.81 24.97
N PHE A 339 23.44 -2.62 24.44
CA PHE A 339 24.76 -2.34 23.84
C PHE A 339 25.86 -2.21 24.88
N ALA A 340 25.61 -1.54 26.01
CA ALA A 340 26.57 -1.44 27.08
C ALA A 340 26.99 -2.82 27.57
N GLU A 341 26.03 -3.75 27.71
CA GLU A 341 26.26 -5.13 28.12
C GLU A 341 26.99 -5.98 27.06
N MET A 342 26.84 -5.68 25.75
CA MET A 342 27.55 -6.39 24.68
C MET A 342 28.97 -5.88 24.42
N VAL A 343 29.27 -4.64 24.79
CA VAL A 343 30.59 -3.99 24.56
C VAL A 343 31.53 -4.15 25.76
N GLU A 344 31.03 -4.43 26.94
CA GLU A 344 31.85 -4.85 28.07
C GLU A 344 31.93 -6.40 28.08
N PRO A 345 32.92 -7.04 27.42
CA PRO A 345 33.20 -8.43 27.72
C PRO A 345 33.65 -8.51 29.16
N ASP A 346 33.07 -9.44 29.89
CA ASP A 346 33.38 -9.83 31.27
C ASP A 346 34.91 -9.83 31.54
N VAL A 347 35.44 -8.69 31.99
CA VAL A 347 36.84 -8.57 32.47
C VAL A 347 36.84 -8.84 33.95
N GLY A 348 36.26 -9.96 34.34
CA GLY A 348 36.09 -10.28 35.76
C GLY A 348 35.90 -11.74 36.11
N ALA A 349 36.64 -12.65 35.46
CA ALA A 349 36.68 -14.05 35.91
C ALA A 349 38.05 -14.67 35.65
N GLU A 350 39.12 -14.06 36.16
CA GLU A 350 40.39 -14.70 36.50
C GLU A 350 40.99 -13.98 37.71
N ALA A 351 40.70 -14.50 38.91
CA ALA A 351 41.51 -14.35 40.12
C ALA A 351 41.27 -15.56 41.03
#